data_3c463815ec9e456f7f1fd15d6f1eedb9
#
_entry.id   3c463815ec9e456f7f1fd15d6f1eedb9
#
_cell.length_a   1.000
_cell.length_b   1.000
_cell.length_c   1.000
_cell.angle_alpha   90.00
_cell.angle_beta   90.00
_cell.angle_gamma   90.00
#
_symmetry.space_group_name_H-M   'P 1'
#
loop_
_entity.id
_entity.type
_entity.pdbx_description
1 polymer ?
#
loop_
_entity_poly.entity_id
_entity_poly.type
_entity_poly.pdbx_seq_one_letter_code
_entity_poly.pdbx_strand_id
1 'polypeptide(L)' 'MQANVGDQLVIESNKVDSPRKVGEILEVQGADGSPPYVVRWSDGHEGLTYPGADAHVVPRQRG' A
#
# COMPACT_ATOMS: atom_id res chain seq x y z
N MET A 1 -11.30 2.83 -1.97
CA MET A 1 -10.16 1.90 -2.11
C MET A 1 -10.44 0.67 -1.29
N GLN A 2 -10.18 -0.48 -1.84
CA GLN A 2 -10.34 -1.76 -1.16
C GLN A 2 -9.09 -2.61 -1.38
N ALA A 3 -8.66 -3.31 -0.35
CA ALA A 3 -7.48 -4.16 -0.42
C ALA A 3 -7.62 -5.35 0.52
N ASN A 4 -6.80 -6.35 0.28
CA ASN A 4 -6.71 -7.55 1.13
C ASN A 4 -5.27 -7.69 1.63
N VAL A 5 -5.14 -8.40 2.74
CA VAL A 5 -3.81 -8.76 3.25
C VAL A 5 -3.04 -9.52 2.16
N GLY A 6 -1.80 -9.11 1.93
CA GLY A 6 -0.95 -9.68 0.89
C GLY A 6 -0.93 -8.88 -0.41
N ASP A 7 -1.89 -7.98 -0.61
CA ASP A 7 -1.86 -7.09 -1.77
C ASP A 7 -0.74 -6.07 -1.62
N GLN A 8 -0.35 -5.45 -2.73
CA GLN A 8 0.65 -4.39 -2.72
C GLN A 8 -0.02 -3.03 -2.74
N LEU A 9 0.51 -2.11 -1.93
CA LEU A 9 0.14 -0.71 -1.98
C LEU A 9 1.25 0.05 -2.69
N VAL A 10 0.89 0.76 -3.75
CA VAL A 10 1.82 1.54 -4.55
C VAL A 10 1.45 3.00 -4.42
N ILE A 11 2.41 3.83 -4.02
CA ILE A 11 2.23 5.28 -3.96
C ILE A 11 3.08 5.89 -5.07
N GLU A 12 2.41 6.48 -6.05
CA GLU A 12 3.10 7.12 -7.17
C GLU A 12 3.69 8.44 -6.71
N SER A 13 4.77 8.85 -7.37
CA SER A 13 5.42 10.11 -7.06
C SER A 13 5.42 11.00 -8.30
N ASN A 14 5.07 12.28 -8.12
CA ASN A 14 5.12 13.28 -9.18
C ASN A 14 6.50 13.93 -9.29
N LYS A 15 7.41 13.58 -8.40
CA LYS A 15 8.73 14.21 -8.35
C LYS A 15 9.75 13.32 -9.03
N VAL A 16 10.58 13.92 -9.87
CA VAL A 16 11.56 13.20 -10.67
C VAL A 16 12.57 12.45 -9.79
N ASP A 17 12.94 13.03 -8.67
CA ASP A 17 13.94 12.48 -7.77
C ASP A 17 13.36 11.72 -6.58
N SER A 18 12.04 11.50 -6.57
CA SER A 18 11.39 10.72 -5.51
C SER A 18 10.78 9.47 -6.13
N PRO A 19 11.37 8.30 -5.91
CA PRO A 19 10.83 7.08 -6.48
C PRO A 19 9.49 6.73 -5.85
N ARG A 20 8.64 6.04 -6.60
CA ARG A 20 7.40 5.55 -6.05
C ARG A 20 7.68 4.55 -4.94
N LYS A 21 6.77 4.50 -3.98
CA LYS A 21 6.86 3.57 -2.86
C LYS A 21 5.99 2.36 -3.11
N VAL A 22 6.53 1.19 -2.81
CA VAL A 22 5.79 -0.07 -2.90
C VAL A 22 5.89 -0.77 -1.56
N GLY A 23 4.76 -1.25 -1.07
CA GLY A 23 4.72 -1.98 0.18
C GLY A 23 3.72 -3.12 0.15
N GLU A 24 3.88 -4.05 1.06
CA GLU A 24 2.96 -5.17 1.22
C GLU A 24 1.97 -4.86 2.33
N ILE A 25 0.69 -5.06 2.07
CA ILE A 25 -0.35 -4.85 3.08
C ILE A 25 -0.33 -6.03 4.04
N LEU A 26 -0.01 -5.73 5.30
CA LEU A 26 0.05 -6.73 6.36
C LEU A 26 -1.26 -6.86 7.11
N GLU A 27 -2.02 -5.75 7.17
CA GLU A 27 -3.26 -5.72 7.93
C GLU A 27 -4.18 -4.65 7.34
N VAL A 28 -5.47 -4.93 7.33
CA VAL A 28 -6.50 -3.99 6.89
C VAL A 28 -7.28 -3.57 8.13
N GLN A 29 -7.26 -2.29 8.44
CA GLN A 29 -7.88 -1.75 9.67
C GLN A 29 -9.29 -1.26 9.44
N GLY A 30 -9.61 -0.85 8.23
CA GLY A 30 -10.94 -0.34 7.91
C GLY A 30 -11.91 -1.47 7.53
N ALA A 31 -13.19 -1.14 7.45
CA ALA A 31 -14.23 -2.09 7.07
C ALA A 31 -14.15 -2.39 5.57
N ASP A 32 -14.43 -3.64 5.21
CA ASP A 32 -14.57 -4.07 3.81
C ASP A 32 -13.36 -3.77 2.93
N GLY A 33 -12.17 -3.91 3.49
CA GLY A 33 -10.95 -3.66 2.74
C GLY A 33 -10.53 -2.21 2.66
N SER A 34 -11.17 -1.35 3.45
CA SER A 34 -10.87 0.09 3.44
C SER A 34 -9.64 0.42 4.28
N PRO A 35 -8.97 1.56 3.97
CA PRO A 35 -7.87 2.01 4.80
C PRO A 35 -8.34 2.43 6.19
N PRO A 36 -7.42 2.58 7.14
CA PRO A 36 -5.97 2.54 6.95
C PRO A 36 -5.43 1.12 6.89
N TYR A 37 -4.21 1.00 6.38
CA TYR A 37 -3.52 -0.28 6.26
C TYR A 37 -2.22 -0.28 7.04
N VAL A 38 -1.86 -1.42 7.61
CA VAL A 38 -0.50 -1.64 8.09
C VAL A 38 0.31 -2.18 6.92
N VAL A 39 1.36 -1.48 6.55
CA VAL A 39 2.13 -1.76 5.34
C VAL A 39 3.59 -1.94 5.70
N ARG A 40 4.21 -2.96 5.11
CA ARG A 40 5.67 -3.11 5.13
C ARG A 40 6.22 -2.60 3.81
N TRP A 41 6.97 -1.51 3.88
CA TRP A 41 7.58 -0.90 2.70
C TRP A 41 8.81 -1.67 2.25
N SER A 42 9.23 -1.45 1.02
CA SER A 42 10.37 -2.16 0.43
C SER A 42 11.68 -1.92 1.16
N ASP A 43 11.80 -0.86 1.93
CA ASP A 43 12.98 -0.59 2.76
C ASP A 43 12.94 -1.31 4.12
N GLY A 44 11.90 -2.07 4.40
CA GLY A 44 11.75 -2.82 5.64
C GLY A 44 10.98 -2.11 6.75
N HIS A 45 10.62 -0.85 6.56
CA HIS A 45 9.82 -0.13 7.54
C HIS A 45 8.36 -0.57 7.49
N GLU A 46 7.74 -0.64 8.67
CA GLU A 46 6.33 -0.97 8.80
C GLU A 46 5.60 0.16 9.51
N GLY A 47 4.37 0.39 9.12
CA GLY A 47 3.57 1.41 9.78
C GLY A 47 2.17 1.52 9.23
N LEU A 48 1.34 2.25 9.96
CA LEU A 48 -0.03 2.53 9.56
C LEU A 48 -0.02 3.61 8.49
N THR A 49 -0.77 3.35 7.42
CA THR A 49 -0.77 4.22 6.25
C THR A 49 -2.20 4.58 5.86
N TYR A 50 -2.42 5.87 5.62
CA TYR A 50 -3.66 6.41 5.08
C TYR A 50 -3.40 6.82 3.63
N PRO A 51 -3.68 5.95 2.65
CA PRO A 51 -3.33 6.24 1.26
C PRO A 51 -4.12 7.43 0.71
N GLY A 52 -3.44 8.27 -0.04
CA GLY A 52 -4.06 9.41 -0.72
C GLY A 52 -4.46 9.08 -2.16
N ALA A 53 -4.79 10.13 -2.90
CA ALA A 53 -5.28 9.99 -4.27
C ALA A 53 -4.23 9.44 -5.24
N ASP A 54 -2.96 9.56 -4.92
CA ASP A 54 -1.86 9.05 -5.73
C ASP A 54 -1.47 7.61 -5.39
N ALA A 55 -2.22 6.96 -4.52
CA ALA A 55 -1.97 5.57 -4.14
C ALA A 55 -2.94 4.64 -4.86
N HIS A 56 -2.47 3.43 -5.17
CA HIS A 56 -3.35 2.39 -5.71
C HIS A 56 -2.91 1.01 -5.20
N VAL A 57 -3.82 0.07 -5.30
CA VAL A 57 -3.61 -1.30 -4.85
C VAL A 57 -3.38 -2.19 -6.06
N VAL A 58 -2.31 -2.99 -5.99
CA VAL A 58 -2.04 -4.03 -6.98
C VAL A 58 -2.37 -5.37 -6.30
N PRO A 59 -3.35 -6.11 -6.81
CA PRO A 59 -3.72 -7.38 -6.19
C PRO A 59 -2.55 -8.36 -6.21
N ARG A 60 -2.51 -9.18 -5.18
CA ARG A 60 -1.51 -10.23 -5.08
C ARG A 60 -1.67 -11.19 -6.25
N GLN A 61 -0.58 -11.41 -6.96
CA GLN A 61 -0.59 -12.38 -8.06
C GLN A 61 -0.22 -13.75 -7.53
N ARG A 62 -0.97 -14.73 -7.97
CA ARG A 62 -0.61 -16.12 -7.75
C ARG A 62 0.15 -16.61 -8.97
N GLY A 63 1.36 -17.00 -8.72
CA GLY A 63 2.21 -17.55 -9.78
C GLY A 63 1.78 -18.92 -10.21
#